data_4b5c69f1ebe0cc969b4074d22c6d1abd
#
_entry.id   4b5c69f1ebe0cc969b4074d22c6d1abd
#
_cell.length_a   1.000
_cell.length_b   1.000
_cell.length_c   1.000
_cell.angle_alpha   90.00
_cell.angle_beta   90.00
_cell.angle_gamma   90.00
#
_symmetry.space_group_name_H-M   'P 1'
#
loop_
_entity.id
_entity.type
_entity.pdbx_description
1 polymer ?
#
loop_
_entity_poly.entity_id
_entity_poly.type
_entity_poly.pdbx_seq_one_letter_code
_entity_poly.pdbx_strand_id
1 'polypeptide(L)'
;MLLTGTYRRTLDDKLRLSVPKQLRELLTDCNLFLTPGTDKALFVYTGETLEGIGNMLSNLSPAAKETRAFSRLFYAQAQPADMDKQGRLRLTPELSKLASLENEVVIVGVRDRLEIWNAAGWDAFLLESQPSYDELAEQVFANATSDLKNSGTKSTQ
;
A
#
# COMPACT_ATOMS: atom_id res chain seq x y z
N MET A 1 -4.72 7.47 11.89
CA MET A 1 -5.00 7.82 10.48
C MET A 1 -5.86 6.73 9.85
N LEU A 2 -6.84 7.11 9.08
CA LEU A 2 -7.76 6.17 8.45
C LEU A 2 -8.01 6.59 6.99
N LEU A 3 -7.25 6.03 6.08
CA LEU A 3 -7.40 6.23 4.64
C LEU A 3 -8.41 5.23 4.10
N THR A 4 -9.45 5.71 3.43
CA THR A 4 -10.54 4.88 2.90
C THR A 4 -11.02 5.40 1.55
N GLY A 5 -11.77 4.58 0.85
CA GLY A 5 -12.46 4.94 -0.39
C GLY A 5 -11.67 4.57 -1.65
N THR A 6 -12.35 4.69 -2.76
CA THR A 6 -11.86 4.35 -4.10
C THR A 6 -12.10 5.52 -5.03
N TYR A 7 -11.06 5.96 -5.75
CA TYR A 7 -11.10 7.17 -6.56
C TYR A 7 -10.44 6.91 -7.91
N ARG A 8 -11.21 7.11 -8.98
CA ARG A 8 -10.67 7.05 -10.34
C ARG A 8 -10.04 8.38 -10.71
N ARG A 9 -8.88 8.33 -11.32
CA ARG A 9 -8.11 9.51 -11.73
C ARG A 9 -7.40 9.25 -13.05
N THR A 10 -6.99 10.34 -13.69
CA THR A 10 -6.17 10.30 -14.89
C THR A 10 -4.72 10.65 -14.51
N LEU A 11 -3.79 9.80 -14.91
CA LEU A 11 -2.37 10.06 -14.81
C LEU A 11 -1.96 10.93 -16.00
N ASP A 12 -1.33 12.07 -15.75
CA ASP A 12 -0.88 12.96 -16.83
C ASP A 12 0.42 12.45 -17.49
N ASP A 13 0.83 13.11 -18.57
CA ASP A 13 2.02 12.74 -19.35
C ASP A 13 3.34 12.96 -18.58
N LYS A 14 3.31 13.70 -17.49
CA LYS A 14 4.44 13.87 -16.55
C LYS A 14 4.35 12.96 -15.32
N LEU A 15 3.49 11.95 -15.37
CA LEU A 15 3.27 10.97 -14.30
C LEU A 15 2.78 11.63 -13.00
N ARG A 16 1.99 12.69 -13.10
CA ARG A 16 1.38 13.34 -11.94
C ARG A 16 -0.04 12.86 -11.76
N LEU A 17 -0.37 12.57 -10.50
CA LEU A 17 -1.64 12.02 -10.08
C LEU A 17 -2.28 12.92 -9.03
N SER A 18 -3.46 13.46 -9.30
CA SER A 18 -4.24 14.22 -8.34
C SER A 18 -4.75 13.33 -7.22
N VAL A 19 -4.33 13.62 -5.99
CA VAL A 19 -4.83 12.92 -4.80
C VAL A 19 -6.12 13.60 -4.34
N PRO A 20 -7.19 12.85 -4.07
CA PRO A 20 -8.44 13.42 -3.59
C PRO A 20 -8.26 14.24 -2.31
N LYS A 21 -9.02 15.32 -2.19
CA LYS A 21 -8.90 16.27 -1.07
C LYS A 21 -9.00 15.58 0.29
N GLN A 22 -9.95 14.66 0.44
CA GLN A 22 -10.16 13.93 1.69
C GLN A 22 -8.93 13.13 2.13
N LEU A 23 -8.22 12.53 1.17
CA LEU A 23 -6.99 11.79 1.44
C LEU A 23 -5.81 12.76 1.69
N ARG A 24 -5.74 13.86 0.93
CA ARG A 24 -4.69 14.87 1.11
C ARG A 24 -4.69 15.48 2.50
N GLU A 25 -5.87 15.79 3.02
CA GLU A 25 -6.02 16.39 4.36
C GLU A 25 -5.46 15.48 5.46
N LEU A 26 -5.61 14.16 5.30
CA LEU A 26 -5.05 13.19 6.23
C LEU A 26 -3.53 13.00 6.09
N LEU A 27 -2.97 13.38 4.94
CA LEU A 27 -1.55 13.23 4.64
C LEU A 27 -0.77 14.55 4.74
N THR A 28 -1.43 15.63 5.13
CA THR A 28 -0.80 16.93 5.35
C THR A 28 0.32 16.81 6.38
N ASP A 29 1.44 17.43 6.11
CA ASP A 29 2.64 17.42 6.96
C ASP A 29 3.29 16.04 7.15
N CYS A 30 2.86 15.03 6.40
CA CYS A 30 3.50 13.73 6.40
C CYS A 30 4.60 13.66 5.33
N ASN A 31 5.74 13.07 5.68
CA ASN A 31 6.69 12.60 4.68
C ASN A 31 6.09 11.38 4.00
N LEU A 32 6.05 11.38 2.68
CA LEU A 32 5.47 10.29 1.90
C LEU A 32 6.55 9.51 1.15
N PHE A 33 6.31 8.22 1.02
CA PHE A 33 7.16 7.31 0.25
C PHE A 33 6.30 6.50 -0.70
N LEU A 34 6.77 6.39 -1.93
CA LEU A 34 6.19 5.54 -2.96
C LEU A 34 7.00 4.25 -3.03
N THR A 35 6.32 3.12 -2.94
CA THR A 35 6.97 1.80 -2.93
C THR A 35 6.28 0.83 -3.88
N PRO A 36 6.98 -0.23 -4.33
CA PRO A 36 6.28 -1.37 -4.88
C PRO A 36 5.29 -1.92 -3.87
N GLY A 37 4.12 -2.32 -4.34
CA GLY A 37 3.15 -3.03 -3.53
C GLY A 37 3.03 -4.49 -3.95
N THR A 38 1.95 -5.12 -3.52
CA THR A 38 1.54 -6.44 -3.97
C THR A 38 0.48 -6.33 -5.07
N ASP A 39 0.20 -7.41 -5.77
CA ASP A 39 -0.83 -7.47 -6.83
C ASP A 39 -0.62 -6.44 -7.96
N LYS A 40 0.62 -6.11 -8.25
CA LYS A 40 1.04 -5.08 -9.22
C LYS A 40 0.57 -3.66 -8.89
N ALA A 41 0.15 -3.39 -7.66
CA ALA A 41 -0.14 -2.02 -7.22
C ALA A 41 1.13 -1.32 -6.74
N LEU A 42 1.10 0.01 -6.70
CA LEU A 42 2.05 0.81 -5.94
C LEU A 42 1.44 1.18 -4.61
N PHE A 43 2.27 1.29 -3.58
CA PHE A 43 1.82 1.77 -2.28
C PHE A 43 2.43 3.14 -1.96
N VAL A 44 1.64 3.97 -1.32
CA VAL A 44 2.09 5.24 -0.74
C VAL A 44 1.95 5.12 0.77
N TYR A 45 3.09 5.22 1.45
CA TYR A 45 3.17 5.19 2.92
C TYR A 45 3.61 6.53 3.47
N THR A 46 3.19 6.83 4.68
CA THR A 46 3.88 7.86 5.48
C THR A 46 5.22 7.31 5.97
N GLY A 47 6.15 8.20 6.30
CA GLY A 47 7.44 7.79 6.87
C GLY A 47 7.27 7.00 8.17
N GLU A 48 6.31 7.37 9.01
CA GLU A 48 5.99 6.65 10.24
C GLU A 48 5.55 5.20 9.97
N THR A 49 4.63 5.00 9.03
CA THR A 49 4.17 3.66 8.65
C THR A 49 5.31 2.84 8.04
N LEU A 50 6.12 3.46 7.19
CA LEU A 50 7.26 2.79 6.56
C LEU A 50 8.31 2.35 7.60
N GLU A 51 8.58 3.17 8.61
CA GLU A 51 9.47 2.80 9.71
C GLU A 51 8.89 1.63 10.52
N GLY A 52 7.58 1.61 10.75
CA GLY A 52 6.90 0.49 11.40
C GLY A 52 7.09 -0.83 10.64
N ILE A 53 6.99 -0.79 9.32
CA ILE A 53 7.28 -1.94 8.45
C ILE A 53 8.75 -2.35 8.59
N GLY A 54 9.66 -1.38 8.59
CA GLY A 54 11.09 -1.62 8.79
C GLY A 54 11.39 -2.32 10.11
N ASN A 55 10.75 -1.89 11.18
CA ASN A 55 10.90 -2.52 12.51
C ASN A 55 10.39 -3.97 12.50
N MET A 56 9.26 -4.22 11.83
CA MET A 56 8.73 -5.57 11.66
C MET A 56 9.69 -6.47 10.88
N LEU A 57 10.23 -5.98 9.76
CA LEU A 57 11.20 -6.70 8.93
C LEU A 57 12.51 -6.98 9.69
N SER A 58 12.97 -6.05 10.53
CA SER A 58 14.20 -6.22 11.31
C SER A 58 14.12 -7.31 12.37
N ASN A 59 12.90 -7.68 12.78
CA ASN A 59 12.66 -8.78 13.71
C ASN A 59 12.66 -10.17 13.03
N LEU A 60 12.70 -10.20 11.70
CA LEU A 60 12.80 -11.44 10.95
C LEU A 60 14.26 -11.87 10.79
N SER A 61 14.49 -13.17 10.63
CA SER A 61 15.85 -13.70 10.48
C SER A 61 16.54 -13.14 9.24
N PRO A 62 17.72 -12.47 9.38
CA PRO A 62 18.50 -12.03 8.22
C PRO A 62 19.15 -13.20 7.46
N ALA A 63 19.16 -14.40 8.04
CA ALA A 63 19.63 -15.60 7.39
C ALA A 63 18.64 -16.16 6.37
N ALA A 64 17.34 -15.78 6.46
CA ALA A 64 16.33 -16.19 5.52
C ALA A 64 16.54 -15.48 4.17
N LYS A 65 16.69 -16.25 3.11
CA LYS A 65 16.92 -15.75 1.74
C LYS A 65 15.76 -14.86 1.27
N GLU A 66 14.54 -15.26 1.56
CA GLU A 66 13.32 -14.54 1.19
C GLU A 66 13.27 -13.16 1.85
N THR A 67 13.61 -13.06 3.12
CA THR A 67 13.68 -11.79 3.86
C THR A 67 14.70 -10.84 3.23
N ARG A 68 15.89 -11.34 2.89
CA ARG A 68 16.91 -10.52 2.25
C ARG A 68 16.50 -10.06 0.85
N ALA A 69 15.93 -10.96 0.05
CA ALA A 69 15.49 -10.65 -1.30
C ALA A 69 14.36 -9.61 -1.29
N PHE A 70 13.36 -9.81 -0.46
CA PHE A 70 12.25 -8.85 -0.32
C PHE A 70 12.75 -7.48 0.16
N SER A 71 13.56 -7.45 1.20
CA SER A 71 14.08 -6.19 1.76
C SER A 71 14.89 -5.41 0.74
N ARG A 72 15.73 -6.08 -0.05
CA ARG A 72 16.50 -5.43 -1.12
C ARG A 72 15.59 -4.84 -2.19
N LEU A 73 14.64 -5.61 -2.69
CA LEU A 73 13.69 -5.14 -3.72
C LEU A 73 12.82 -4.00 -3.21
N PHE A 74 12.33 -4.11 -1.99
CA PHE A 74 11.45 -3.12 -1.40
C PHE A 74 12.18 -1.78 -1.17
N TYR A 75 13.28 -1.80 -0.43
CA TYR A 75 13.99 -0.56 -0.11
C TYR A 75 14.73 0.04 -1.30
N ALA A 76 15.28 -0.77 -2.19
CA ALA A 76 15.96 -0.26 -3.37
C ALA A 76 15.02 0.49 -4.32
N GLN A 77 13.75 0.14 -4.33
CA GLN A 77 12.74 0.74 -5.20
C GLN A 77 11.85 1.76 -4.49
N ALA A 78 11.90 1.84 -3.17
CA ALA A 78 11.18 2.86 -2.41
C ALA A 78 11.79 4.24 -2.67
N GLN A 79 10.93 5.25 -2.86
CA GLN A 79 11.37 6.60 -3.17
C GLN A 79 10.56 7.63 -2.36
N PRO A 80 11.21 8.69 -1.85
CA PRO A 80 10.48 9.82 -1.33
C PRO A 80 9.51 10.37 -2.37
N ALA A 81 8.33 10.73 -1.95
CA ALA A 81 7.28 11.26 -2.81
C ALA A 81 6.71 12.53 -2.20
N ASP A 82 6.65 13.59 -3.00
CA ASP A 82 6.11 14.86 -2.56
C ASP A 82 4.83 15.19 -3.31
N MET A 83 3.87 15.75 -2.60
CA MET A 83 2.72 16.39 -3.21
C MET A 83 3.07 17.83 -3.58
N ASP A 84 2.75 18.23 -4.80
CA ASP A 84 2.88 19.61 -5.21
C ASP A 84 1.78 20.50 -4.58
N LYS A 85 1.86 21.81 -4.82
CA LYS A 85 0.89 22.80 -4.28
C LYS A 85 -0.55 22.55 -4.76
N GLN A 86 -0.71 21.83 -5.86
CA GLN A 86 -2.02 21.48 -6.43
C GLN A 86 -2.53 20.11 -5.95
N GLY A 87 -1.83 19.47 -5.02
CA GLY A 87 -2.20 18.18 -4.48
C GLY A 87 -1.95 17.01 -5.40
N ARG A 88 -0.97 17.14 -6.31
CA ARG A 88 -0.59 16.07 -7.22
C ARG A 88 0.66 15.38 -6.73
N LEU A 89 0.63 14.07 -6.78
CA LEU A 89 1.76 13.20 -6.47
C LEU A 89 2.47 12.85 -7.78
N ARG A 90 3.79 12.97 -7.83
CA ARG A 90 4.58 12.57 -8.97
C ARG A 90 5.07 11.15 -8.81
N LEU A 91 4.73 10.29 -9.77
CA LEU A 91 5.21 8.92 -9.82
C LEU A 91 6.52 8.85 -10.60
N THR A 92 7.31 7.81 -10.36
CA THR A 92 8.51 7.56 -11.16
C THR A 92 8.18 6.69 -12.37
N PRO A 93 8.92 6.85 -13.49
CA PRO A 93 8.70 5.98 -14.66
C PRO A 93 8.88 4.50 -14.34
N GLU A 94 9.86 4.16 -13.52
CA GLU A 94 10.18 2.78 -13.13
C GLU A 94 9.03 2.14 -12.34
N LEU A 95 8.51 2.83 -11.34
CA LEU A 95 7.40 2.32 -10.53
C LEU A 95 6.08 2.30 -11.32
N SER A 96 5.83 3.31 -12.15
CA SER A 96 4.67 3.30 -13.04
C SER A 96 4.67 2.10 -13.99
N LYS A 97 5.83 1.76 -14.54
CA LYS A 97 5.99 0.59 -15.38
C LYS A 97 5.80 -0.71 -14.61
N LEU A 98 6.33 -0.80 -13.40
CA LEU A 98 6.19 -1.96 -12.53
C LEU A 98 4.72 -2.29 -12.25
N ALA A 99 3.88 -1.27 -12.06
CA ALA A 99 2.45 -1.39 -11.83
C ALA A 99 1.62 -1.38 -13.12
N SER A 100 2.25 -1.34 -14.30
CA SER A 100 1.57 -1.27 -15.60
C SER A 100 0.57 -0.11 -15.68
N LEU A 101 0.91 1.03 -15.10
CA LEU A 101 0.03 2.19 -15.09
C LEU A 101 -0.07 2.81 -16.48
N GLU A 102 -1.29 3.14 -16.85
CA GLU A 102 -1.65 3.84 -18.07
C GLU A 102 -2.37 5.14 -17.72
N ASN A 103 -3.15 5.68 -18.62
CA ASN A 103 -3.84 6.95 -18.40
C ASN A 103 -4.84 6.90 -17.24
N GLU A 104 -5.61 5.82 -17.14
CA GLU A 104 -6.60 5.67 -16.08
C GLU A 104 -6.03 4.83 -14.95
N VAL A 105 -6.11 5.39 -13.75
CA VAL A 105 -5.63 4.75 -12.52
C VAL A 105 -6.72 4.83 -11.44
N VAL A 106 -6.58 3.99 -10.44
CA VAL A 106 -7.45 3.98 -9.26
C VAL A 106 -6.61 4.18 -8.02
N ILE A 107 -7.00 5.13 -7.20
CA ILE A 107 -6.43 5.34 -5.87
C ILE A 107 -7.36 4.70 -4.85
N VAL A 108 -6.82 3.84 -4.01
CA VAL A 108 -7.58 3.14 -2.97
C VAL A 108 -6.97 3.47 -1.61
N GLY A 109 -7.81 3.92 -0.67
CA GLY A 109 -7.40 4.08 0.71
C GLY A 109 -7.52 2.74 1.45
N VAL A 110 -6.42 2.29 2.04
CA VAL A 110 -6.37 1.03 2.78
C VAL A 110 -5.76 1.29 4.16
N ARG A 111 -6.51 1.95 5.02
CA ARG A 111 -6.20 2.31 6.39
C ARG A 111 -4.95 3.20 6.54
N ASP A 112 -3.77 2.65 6.45
CA ASP A 112 -2.48 3.33 6.70
C ASP A 112 -1.62 3.49 5.45
N ARG A 113 -2.20 3.21 4.28
CA ARG A 113 -1.56 3.40 2.99
C ARG A 113 -2.56 3.78 1.91
N LEU A 114 -2.07 4.37 0.85
CA LEU A 114 -2.77 4.43 -0.42
C LEU A 114 -2.22 3.34 -1.34
N GLU A 115 -3.10 2.78 -2.14
CA GLU A 115 -2.72 1.90 -3.24
C GLU A 115 -3.05 2.59 -4.56
N ILE A 116 -2.15 2.49 -5.53
CA ILE A 116 -2.33 3.01 -6.87
C ILE A 116 -2.35 1.85 -7.85
N TRP A 117 -3.47 1.68 -8.52
CA TRP A 117 -3.72 0.56 -9.42
C TRP A 117 -3.90 1.02 -10.85
N ASN A 118 -3.47 0.20 -11.81
CA ASN A 118 -4.02 0.26 -13.16
C ASN A 118 -5.55 0.08 -13.07
N ALA A 119 -6.32 0.92 -13.76
CA ALA A 119 -7.79 0.88 -13.64
C ALA A 119 -8.37 -0.48 -14.07
N ALA A 120 -7.88 -1.05 -15.17
CA ALA A 120 -8.32 -2.38 -15.61
C ALA A 120 -7.93 -3.48 -14.60
N GLY A 121 -6.76 -3.37 -13.99
CA GLY A 121 -6.31 -4.29 -12.94
C GLY A 121 -7.18 -4.23 -11.69
N TRP A 122 -7.60 -3.04 -11.28
CA TRP A 122 -8.53 -2.87 -10.16
C TRP A 122 -9.91 -3.45 -10.47
N ASP A 123 -10.43 -3.19 -11.66
CA ASP A 123 -11.73 -3.73 -12.09
C ASP A 123 -11.71 -5.28 -12.13
N ALA A 124 -10.62 -5.86 -12.60
CA ALA A 124 -10.44 -7.32 -12.58
C ALA A 124 -10.38 -7.88 -11.16
N PHE A 125 -9.67 -7.21 -10.26
CA PHE A 125 -9.61 -7.58 -8.84
C PHE A 125 -11.01 -7.55 -8.20
N LEU A 126 -11.80 -6.51 -8.43
CA LEU A 126 -13.16 -6.41 -7.91
C LEU A 126 -14.05 -7.53 -8.45
N LEU A 127 -13.97 -7.80 -9.74
CA LEU A 127 -14.78 -8.84 -10.38
C LEU A 127 -14.51 -10.21 -9.79
N GLU A 128 -13.26 -10.52 -9.47
CA GLU A 128 -12.83 -11.78 -8.89
C GLU A 128 -13.11 -11.86 -7.38
N SER A 129 -12.87 -10.77 -6.65
CA SER A 129 -12.81 -10.81 -5.18
C SER A 129 -14.10 -10.40 -4.50
N GLN A 130 -14.87 -9.45 -5.07
CA GLN A 130 -16.10 -8.94 -4.46
C GLN A 130 -17.13 -10.06 -4.15
N PRO A 131 -17.35 -11.08 -5.01
CA PRO A 131 -18.27 -12.15 -4.72
C PRO A 131 -17.87 -13.01 -3.49
N SER A 132 -16.59 -13.02 -3.14
CA SER A 132 -16.04 -13.78 -2.01
C SER A 132 -15.87 -12.96 -0.74
N TYR A 133 -16.41 -11.73 -0.69
CA TYR A 133 -16.20 -10.81 0.42
C TYR A 133 -16.58 -11.42 1.79
N ASP A 134 -17.74 -12.07 1.89
CA ASP A 134 -18.21 -12.66 3.14
C ASP A 134 -17.30 -13.79 3.61
N GLU A 135 -16.88 -14.66 2.71
CA GLU A 135 -15.94 -15.76 3.01
C GLU A 135 -14.58 -15.24 3.47
N LEU A 136 -14.06 -14.19 2.79
CA LEU A 136 -12.82 -13.54 3.17
C LEU A 136 -12.91 -12.93 4.57
N ALA A 137 -14.02 -12.25 4.87
CA ALA A 137 -14.26 -11.66 6.19
C ALA A 137 -14.26 -12.73 7.29
N GLU A 138 -14.95 -13.84 7.08
CA GLU A 138 -14.99 -14.98 8.04
C GLU A 138 -13.59 -15.54 8.29
N GLN A 139 -12.80 -15.76 7.24
CA GLN A 139 -11.44 -16.28 7.35
C GLN A 139 -10.51 -15.32 8.11
N VAL A 140 -10.57 -14.03 7.79
CA VAL A 140 -9.72 -13.02 8.42
C VAL A 140 -10.04 -12.88 9.91
N PHE A 141 -11.31 -12.81 10.28
CA PHE A 141 -11.72 -12.68 11.68
C PHE A 141 -11.48 -13.96 12.48
N ALA A 142 -11.61 -15.13 11.89
CA ALA A 142 -11.26 -16.40 12.52
C ALA A 142 -9.75 -16.47 12.84
N ASN A 143 -8.89 -16.07 11.90
CA ASN A 143 -7.44 -16.03 12.10
C ASN A 143 -7.04 -15.05 13.19
N ALA A 144 -7.63 -13.84 13.20
CA ALA A 144 -7.38 -12.84 14.23
C ALA A 144 -7.73 -13.34 15.63
N THR A 145 -8.83 -14.07 15.79
CA THR A 145 -9.25 -14.67 17.07
C THR A 145 -8.28 -15.77 17.52
N SER A 146 -7.74 -16.57 16.61
CA SER A 146 -6.76 -17.61 16.90
C SER A 146 -5.43 -17.02 17.38
N ASP A 147 -4.98 -15.95 16.75
CA ASP A 147 -3.73 -15.26 17.11
C ASP A 147 -3.82 -14.62 18.51
N LEU A 148 -4.97 -14.05 18.87
CA LEU A 148 -5.21 -13.50 20.20
C LEU A 148 -5.16 -14.58 21.29
N LYS A 149 -5.69 -15.77 21.03
CA LYS A 149 -5.62 -16.91 21.96
C LYS A 149 -4.19 -17.41 22.16
N ASN A 150 -3.39 -17.44 21.11
CA ASN A 150 -1.99 -17.88 21.15
C ASN A 150 -1.06 -16.88 21.84
N SER A 151 -1.35 -15.59 21.76
CA SER A 151 -0.57 -14.56 22.46
C SER A 151 -0.84 -14.50 23.96
N GLY A 152 -2.04 -14.89 24.39
CA GLY A 152 -2.43 -14.96 25.81
C GLY A 152 -1.77 -16.09 26.61
N THR A 153 -1.22 -17.10 25.96
CA THR A 153 -0.62 -18.28 26.62
C THR A 153 0.88 -18.14 26.92
N LYS A 154 1.51 -17.04 26.49
CA LYS A 154 2.95 -16.81 26.71
C LYS A 154 3.30 -15.94 27.93
N SER A 155 2.32 -15.60 28.75
CA SER A 155 2.52 -14.71 29.93
C SER A 155 2.42 -15.41 31.28
N THR A 156 2.63 -16.73 31.35
CA THR A 156 2.64 -17.42 32.64
C THR A 156 3.71 -18.54 32.63
N GLN A 157 4.95 -18.13 32.76
CA GLN A 157 6.03 -18.95 33.37
C GLN A 157 7.12 -18.01 33.88
#